data_1ca4ab17cab7dacc73257993acb483d4
#
_entry.id   1ca4ab17cab7dacc73257993acb483d4
#
_cell.length_a   1.000
_cell.length_b   1.000
_cell.length_c   1.000
_cell.angle_alpha   90.00
_cell.angle_beta   90.00
_cell.angle_gamma   90.00
#
_symmetry.space_group_name_H-M   'P 1'
#
loop_
_entity.id
_entity.type
_entity.pdbx_description
1 polymer ?
#
loop_
_entity_poly.entity_id
_entity_poly.type
_entity_poly.pdbx_seq_one_letter_code
_entity_poly.pdbx_strand_id
1 'polypeptide(L)'
;AYYSADSIESFAESVFLDLGLGAGEEQDGVLLVLSMAERDYDICAHGTIGNRAFTDYGKGVLAERWFLEPFSRDDWSGGFAAFLDGCEEYLRMDAEGAPFDQGTDPERLGDLAVVKWLVVIFVPLLTALVVCLVMKGKMKSARLQTQADAYITQDSLRLTRQDDRYITTTQTRVKIETAKSGGTSVNSGGFSSSHGKF
;
A
#
# COMPACT_ATOMS: atom_id res chain seq x y z
N ALA A 1 34.59 0.07 -0.62
CA ALA A 1 33.63 0.62 -1.57
C ALA A 1 33.82 -0.13 -2.89
N TYR A 2 32.77 -0.75 -3.35
CA TYR A 2 32.78 -1.62 -4.52
C TYR A 2 32.38 -0.89 -5.76
N TYR A 3 31.76 0.25 -5.61
CA TYR A 3 31.39 1.14 -6.69
C TYR A 3 31.99 2.51 -6.41
N SER A 4 32.46 3.15 -7.46
CA SER A 4 33.04 4.50 -7.40
C SER A 4 31.97 5.60 -7.37
N ALA A 5 30.72 5.22 -7.25
CA ALA A 5 29.57 6.10 -7.21
C ALA A 5 29.12 6.37 -5.76
N ASP A 6 28.33 7.41 -5.54
CA ASP A 6 27.83 7.80 -4.22
C ASP A 6 26.78 6.83 -3.66
N SER A 7 26.14 6.03 -4.55
CA SER A 7 25.12 5.03 -4.19
C SER A 7 25.15 3.86 -5.16
N ILE A 8 24.52 2.73 -4.77
CA ILE A 8 24.36 1.56 -5.63
C ILE A 8 23.52 1.88 -6.89
N GLU A 9 22.54 2.77 -6.75
CA GLU A 9 21.70 3.24 -7.84
C GLU A 9 22.51 3.96 -8.91
N SER A 10 23.31 4.97 -8.52
CA SER A 10 24.17 5.71 -9.46
C SER A 10 25.25 4.82 -10.07
N PHE A 11 25.71 3.79 -9.35
CA PHE A 11 26.58 2.76 -9.91
C PHE A 11 25.85 1.92 -10.96
N ALA A 12 24.62 1.44 -10.68
CA ALA A 12 23.84 0.65 -11.61
C ALA A 12 23.55 1.42 -12.92
N GLU A 13 23.19 2.70 -12.80
CA GLU A 13 22.99 3.59 -13.96
C GLU A 13 24.25 3.74 -14.78
N SER A 14 25.41 3.98 -14.15
CA SER A 14 26.68 4.12 -14.86
C SER A 14 27.06 2.82 -15.59
N VAL A 15 26.91 1.67 -14.94
CA VAL A 15 27.18 0.35 -15.55
C VAL A 15 26.25 0.11 -16.75
N PHE A 16 24.98 0.45 -16.62
CA PHE A 16 24.01 0.29 -17.70
C PHE A 16 24.42 1.07 -18.95
N LEU A 17 24.82 2.34 -18.77
CA LEU A 17 25.24 3.21 -19.86
C LEU A 17 26.61 2.84 -20.41
N ASP A 18 27.61 2.58 -19.56
CA ASP A 18 28.99 2.28 -19.96
C ASP A 18 29.08 0.98 -20.76
N LEU A 19 28.27 -0.01 -20.42
CA LEU A 19 28.19 -1.28 -21.13
C LEU A 19 27.25 -1.24 -22.34
N GLY A 20 26.48 -0.13 -22.51
CA GLY A 20 25.49 0.00 -23.58
C GLY A 20 24.42 -1.08 -23.50
N LEU A 21 23.94 -1.35 -22.29
CA LEU A 21 22.90 -2.35 -22.05
C LEU A 21 21.54 -1.87 -22.59
N GLY A 22 20.62 -2.83 -22.73
CA GLY A 22 19.27 -2.56 -23.23
C GLY A 22 19.10 -2.87 -24.72
N ALA A 23 17.85 -2.89 -25.16
CA ALA A 23 17.45 -3.21 -26.52
C ALA A 23 16.81 -2.01 -27.21
N GLY A 24 16.98 -1.92 -28.56
CA GLY A 24 16.38 -0.87 -29.36
C GLY A 24 17.05 0.49 -29.23
N GLU A 25 16.41 1.51 -29.83
CA GLU A 25 16.92 2.88 -29.84
C GLU A 25 16.82 3.56 -28.47
N GLU A 26 15.85 3.13 -27.64
CA GLU A 26 15.61 3.66 -26.31
C GLU A 26 16.36 2.90 -25.21
N GLN A 27 17.20 1.92 -25.60
CA GLN A 27 17.93 1.06 -24.66
C GLN A 27 17.02 0.47 -23.58
N ASP A 28 15.87 -0.11 -24.00
CA ASP A 28 14.94 -0.75 -23.07
C ASP A 28 15.58 -1.93 -22.37
N GLY A 29 15.52 -1.95 -21.05
CA GLY A 29 16.10 -3.04 -20.27
C GLY A 29 15.92 -2.91 -18.77
N VAL A 30 16.27 -3.98 -18.07
CA VAL A 30 16.35 -4.04 -16.62
C VAL A 30 17.69 -4.64 -16.20
N LEU A 31 18.32 -4.07 -15.20
CA LEU A 31 19.58 -4.51 -14.62
C LEU A 31 19.42 -4.75 -13.12
N LEU A 32 19.81 -5.95 -12.67
CA LEU A 32 19.96 -6.25 -11.25
C LEU A 32 21.44 -6.16 -10.89
N VAL A 33 21.78 -5.31 -9.94
CA VAL A 33 23.12 -5.16 -9.37
C VAL A 33 23.12 -5.62 -7.92
N LEU A 34 24.12 -6.40 -7.54
CA LEU A 34 24.33 -6.86 -6.17
C LEU A 34 25.67 -6.37 -5.65
N SER A 35 25.69 -5.75 -4.47
CA SER A 35 26.90 -5.48 -3.69
C SER A 35 27.08 -6.57 -2.65
N MET A 36 27.99 -7.51 -2.93
CA MET A 36 28.22 -8.67 -2.07
C MET A 36 28.77 -8.33 -0.70
N ALA A 37 29.54 -7.26 -0.60
CA ALA A 37 30.16 -6.86 0.67
C ALA A 37 29.18 -6.15 1.61
N GLU A 38 28.28 -5.39 1.05
CA GLU A 38 27.32 -4.58 1.83
C GLU A 38 25.94 -5.24 1.86
N ARG A 39 25.78 -6.32 1.07
CA ARG A 39 24.53 -7.07 0.88
C ARG A 39 23.39 -6.14 0.47
N ASP A 40 23.70 -5.24 -0.44
CA ASP A 40 22.77 -4.32 -1.06
C ASP A 40 22.46 -4.76 -2.49
N TYR A 41 21.26 -4.44 -2.96
CA TYR A 41 20.89 -4.64 -4.36
C TYR A 41 20.22 -3.39 -4.92
N ASP A 42 20.29 -3.27 -6.25
CA ASP A 42 19.49 -2.31 -7.01
C ASP A 42 18.89 -2.96 -8.26
N ILE A 43 17.63 -2.64 -8.53
CA ILE A 43 16.93 -2.99 -9.77
C ILE A 43 16.75 -1.71 -10.58
N CYS A 44 17.61 -1.51 -11.56
CA CYS A 44 17.60 -0.38 -12.46
C CYS A 44 16.85 -0.73 -13.75
N ALA A 45 15.82 0.02 -14.10
CA ALA A 45 15.11 -0.11 -15.37
C ALA A 45 15.29 1.15 -16.21
N HIS A 46 15.45 0.97 -17.52
CA HIS A 46 15.64 2.05 -18.48
C HIS A 46 14.79 1.84 -19.74
N GLY A 47 14.51 2.94 -20.43
CA GLY A 47 13.72 2.97 -21.67
C GLY A 47 12.22 2.98 -21.41
N THR A 48 11.46 3.09 -22.49
CA THR A 48 9.98 3.20 -22.39
C THR A 48 9.35 1.90 -21.93
N ILE A 49 9.78 0.77 -22.50
CA ILE A 49 9.26 -0.56 -22.13
C ILE A 49 9.76 -0.94 -20.74
N GLY A 50 11.06 -0.74 -20.48
CA GLY A 50 11.65 -1.04 -19.18
C GLY A 50 10.94 -0.34 -18.02
N ASN A 51 10.76 0.96 -18.11
CA ASN A 51 10.09 1.74 -17.06
C ASN A 51 8.58 1.45 -16.95
N ARG A 52 7.93 1.03 -18.04
CA ARG A 52 6.50 0.66 -18.04
C ARG A 52 6.27 -0.72 -17.43
N ALA A 53 7.07 -1.70 -17.81
CA ALA A 53 6.95 -3.07 -17.31
C ALA A 53 7.39 -3.20 -15.84
N PHE A 54 8.46 -2.47 -15.45
CA PHE A 54 9.05 -2.52 -14.11
C PHE A 54 8.71 -1.26 -13.31
N THR A 55 7.46 -1.16 -12.86
CA THR A 55 6.98 -0.06 -12.01
C THR A 55 7.71 -0.06 -10.65
N ASP A 56 7.70 1.04 -9.91
CA ASP A 56 8.33 1.11 -8.59
C ASP A 56 7.72 0.09 -7.62
N TYR A 57 6.40 -0.10 -7.71
CA TYR A 57 5.71 -1.16 -6.97
C TYR A 57 6.16 -2.55 -7.42
N GLY A 58 6.21 -2.78 -8.73
CA GLY A 58 6.62 -4.05 -9.32
C GLY A 58 8.03 -4.45 -8.92
N LYS A 59 9.00 -3.51 -8.95
CA LYS A 59 10.39 -3.77 -8.52
C LYS A 59 10.46 -4.19 -7.04
N GLY A 60 9.68 -3.55 -6.15
CA GLY A 60 9.60 -3.96 -4.76
C GLY A 60 9.07 -5.38 -4.59
N VAL A 61 7.96 -5.70 -5.27
CA VAL A 61 7.35 -7.04 -5.23
C VAL A 61 8.25 -8.09 -5.89
N LEU A 62 8.94 -7.74 -6.99
CA LEU A 62 9.92 -8.61 -7.65
C LEU A 62 11.03 -9.02 -6.67
N ALA A 63 11.53 -8.08 -5.88
CA ALA A 63 12.51 -8.38 -4.86
C ALA A 63 11.94 -9.32 -3.79
N GLU A 64 10.84 -8.95 -3.16
CA GLU A 64 10.27 -9.68 -2.00
C GLU A 64 9.80 -11.08 -2.34
N ARG A 65 9.13 -11.26 -3.49
CA ARG A 65 8.52 -12.55 -3.82
C ARG A 65 9.43 -13.51 -4.56
N TRP A 66 10.44 -12.99 -5.28
CA TRP A 66 11.21 -13.82 -6.21
C TRP A 66 12.62 -14.11 -5.73
N PHE A 67 13.44 -13.10 -5.44
CA PHE A 67 14.86 -13.34 -5.28
C PHE A 67 15.46 -13.07 -3.89
N LEU A 68 14.81 -12.26 -3.04
CA LEU A 68 15.38 -11.94 -1.71
C LEU A 68 15.56 -13.19 -0.85
N GLU A 69 14.61 -14.10 -0.87
CA GLU A 69 14.66 -15.32 -0.07
C GLU A 69 15.79 -16.27 -0.51
N PRO A 70 15.98 -16.62 -1.81
CA PRO A 70 17.17 -17.34 -2.27
C PRO A 70 18.48 -16.63 -1.95
N PHE A 71 18.61 -15.33 -2.20
CA PHE A 71 19.83 -14.58 -1.91
C PHE A 71 20.16 -14.51 -0.42
N SER A 72 19.15 -14.45 0.45
CA SER A 72 19.37 -14.46 1.89
C SER A 72 20.00 -15.78 2.40
N ARG A 73 19.82 -16.86 1.64
CA ARG A 73 20.42 -18.18 1.89
C ARG A 73 21.67 -18.47 1.09
N ASP A 74 22.24 -17.43 0.44
CA ASP A 74 23.41 -17.54 -0.45
C ASP A 74 23.18 -18.47 -1.66
N ASP A 75 21.92 -18.73 -2.04
CA ASP A 75 21.57 -19.42 -3.29
C ASP A 75 21.56 -18.42 -4.47
N TRP A 76 22.74 -18.10 -4.96
CA TRP A 76 22.93 -17.13 -6.03
C TRP A 76 22.31 -17.60 -7.35
N SER A 77 22.44 -18.89 -7.65
CA SER A 77 21.87 -19.46 -8.89
C SER A 77 20.34 -19.42 -8.87
N GLY A 78 19.76 -19.83 -7.77
CA GLY A 78 18.31 -19.79 -7.57
C GLY A 78 17.78 -18.36 -7.58
N GLY A 79 18.48 -17.44 -6.92
CA GLY A 79 18.08 -16.03 -6.89
C GLY A 79 18.07 -15.35 -8.25
N PHE A 80 19.13 -15.56 -9.07
CA PHE A 80 19.15 -15.02 -10.43
C PHE A 80 18.14 -15.69 -11.36
N ALA A 81 17.93 -17.00 -11.24
CA ALA A 81 16.89 -17.68 -12.01
C ALA A 81 15.50 -17.13 -11.67
N ALA A 82 15.19 -17.00 -10.39
CA ALA A 82 13.93 -16.42 -9.93
C ALA A 82 13.74 -14.98 -10.39
N PHE A 83 14.80 -14.16 -10.37
CA PHE A 83 14.74 -12.80 -10.94
C PHE A 83 14.35 -12.81 -12.41
N LEU A 84 14.95 -13.68 -13.22
CA LEU A 84 14.66 -13.80 -14.64
C LEU A 84 13.23 -14.27 -14.90
N ASP A 85 12.75 -15.26 -14.13
CA ASP A 85 11.37 -15.73 -14.21
C ASP A 85 10.36 -14.61 -13.89
N GLY A 86 10.65 -13.81 -12.86
CA GLY A 86 9.85 -12.63 -12.53
C GLY A 86 9.89 -11.54 -13.61
N CYS A 87 11.04 -11.32 -14.24
CA CYS A 87 11.15 -10.38 -15.37
C CYS A 87 10.32 -10.86 -16.57
N GLU A 88 10.33 -12.16 -16.89
CA GLU A 88 9.51 -12.73 -17.95
C GLU A 88 8.02 -12.49 -17.69
N GLU A 89 7.58 -12.74 -16.48
CA GLU A 89 6.17 -12.51 -16.07
C GLU A 89 5.76 -11.04 -16.24
N TYR A 90 6.61 -10.10 -15.80
CA TYR A 90 6.29 -8.67 -15.90
C TYR A 90 6.26 -8.17 -17.33
N LEU A 91 7.19 -8.62 -18.16
CA LEU A 91 7.21 -8.29 -19.60
C LEU A 91 5.98 -8.89 -20.31
N ARG A 92 5.57 -10.10 -19.93
CA ARG A 92 4.35 -10.73 -20.46
C ARG A 92 3.11 -9.91 -20.10
N MET A 93 2.97 -9.50 -18.83
CA MET A 93 1.85 -8.66 -18.38
C MET A 93 1.83 -7.31 -19.09
N ASP A 94 2.99 -6.69 -19.29
CA ASP A 94 3.10 -5.43 -20.04
C ASP A 94 2.67 -5.61 -21.50
N ALA A 95 3.07 -6.70 -22.14
CA ALA A 95 2.68 -7.02 -23.52
C ALA A 95 1.15 -7.27 -23.66
N GLU A 96 0.50 -7.76 -22.61
CA GLU A 96 -0.96 -7.91 -22.51
C GLU A 96 -1.67 -6.58 -22.22
N GLY A 97 -0.93 -5.49 -22.03
CA GLY A 97 -1.47 -4.15 -21.77
C GLY A 97 -1.85 -3.89 -20.30
N ALA A 98 -1.43 -4.76 -19.39
CA ALA A 98 -1.65 -4.66 -17.95
C ALA A 98 -0.33 -4.78 -17.18
N PRO A 99 0.57 -3.76 -17.24
CA PRO A 99 1.86 -3.80 -16.55
C PRO A 99 1.66 -4.06 -15.06
N PHE A 100 2.62 -4.75 -14.45
CA PHE A 100 2.53 -5.15 -13.05
C PHE A 100 2.61 -3.93 -12.12
N ASP A 101 1.50 -3.63 -11.45
CA ASP A 101 1.38 -2.51 -10.52
C ASP A 101 0.35 -2.84 -9.42
N GLN A 102 0.17 -1.95 -8.47
CA GLN A 102 -0.80 -2.09 -7.36
C GLN A 102 -2.22 -2.45 -7.81
N GLY A 103 -2.62 -1.96 -8.98
CA GLY A 103 -3.95 -2.18 -9.56
C GLY A 103 -4.08 -3.47 -10.38
N THR A 104 -2.97 -4.10 -10.74
CA THR A 104 -2.92 -5.30 -11.59
C THR A 104 -2.32 -6.51 -10.90
N ASP A 105 -1.74 -6.36 -9.70
CA ASP A 105 -1.20 -7.46 -8.90
C ASP A 105 -2.29 -8.48 -8.52
N PRO A 106 -2.22 -9.73 -9.05
CA PRO A 106 -3.27 -10.74 -8.84
C PRO A 106 -3.44 -11.14 -7.37
N GLU A 107 -2.35 -11.19 -6.58
CA GLU A 107 -2.40 -11.54 -5.18
C GLU A 107 -3.10 -10.45 -4.37
N ARG A 108 -2.72 -9.20 -4.60
CA ARG A 108 -3.36 -8.07 -3.94
C ARG A 108 -4.83 -7.94 -4.30
N LEU A 109 -5.18 -8.15 -5.56
CA LEU A 109 -6.57 -8.12 -6.02
C LEU A 109 -7.38 -9.26 -5.41
N GLY A 110 -6.79 -10.44 -5.22
CA GLY A 110 -7.40 -11.56 -4.52
C GLY A 110 -7.74 -11.21 -3.07
N ASP A 111 -6.80 -10.64 -2.34
CA ASP A 111 -6.99 -10.19 -0.95
C ASP A 111 -8.06 -9.09 -0.84
N LEU A 112 -8.00 -8.11 -1.74
CA LEU A 112 -9.01 -7.03 -1.79
C LEU A 112 -10.40 -7.56 -2.11
N ALA A 113 -10.52 -8.59 -2.96
CA ALA A 113 -11.79 -9.22 -3.26
C ALA A 113 -12.40 -9.87 -2.02
N VAL A 114 -11.61 -10.58 -1.21
CA VAL A 114 -12.06 -11.17 0.05
C VAL A 114 -12.55 -10.08 1.02
N VAL A 115 -11.77 -9.02 1.21
CA VAL A 115 -12.16 -7.89 2.06
C VAL A 115 -13.45 -7.23 1.54
N LYS A 116 -13.58 -7.04 0.24
CA LYS A 116 -14.78 -6.49 -0.38
C LYS A 116 -16.03 -7.34 -0.10
N TRP A 117 -15.93 -8.67 -0.22
CA TRP A 117 -17.01 -9.59 0.10
C TRP A 117 -17.37 -9.56 1.58
N LEU A 118 -16.38 -9.48 2.48
CA LEU A 118 -16.63 -9.32 3.91
C LEU A 118 -17.42 -8.03 4.21
N VAL A 119 -17.01 -6.90 3.63
CA VAL A 119 -17.72 -5.63 3.79
C VAL A 119 -19.16 -5.72 3.29
N VAL A 120 -19.39 -6.28 2.10
CA VAL A 120 -20.73 -6.44 1.50
C VAL A 120 -21.66 -7.28 2.38
N ILE A 121 -21.14 -8.26 3.11
CA ILE A 121 -21.93 -9.12 4.00
C ILE A 121 -22.12 -8.47 5.38
N PHE A 122 -21.05 -7.95 5.99
CA PHE A 122 -21.08 -7.46 7.37
C PHE A 122 -21.80 -6.11 7.51
N VAL A 123 -21.71 -5.21 6.55
CA VAL A 123 -22.36 -3.90 6.64
C VAL A 123 -23.89 -4.02 6.70
N PRO A 124 -24.57 -4.76 5.80
CA PRO A 124 -26.02 -4.92 5.91
C PRO A 124 -26.44 -5.72 7.14
N LEU A 125 -25.64 -6.69 7.59
CA LEU A 125 -25.93 -7.42 8.82
C LEU A 125 -25.90 -6.50 10.04
N LEU A 126 -24.90 -5.62 10.13
CA LEU A 126 -24.74 -4.67 11.22
C LEU A 126 -25.85 -3.61 11.20
N THR A 127 -26.23 -3.13 10.02
CA THR A 127 -27.35 -2.20 9.89
C THR A 127 -28.68 -2.85 10.29
N ALA A 128 -28.93 -4.09 9.88
CA ALA A 128 -30.13 -4.83 10.30
C ALA A 128 -30.16 -5.03 11.81
N LEU A 129 -28.99 -5.37 12.44
CA LEU A 129 -28.90 -5.52 13.89
C LEU A 129 -29.23 -4.20 14.61
N VAL A 130 -28.69 -3.08 14.15
CA VAL A 130 -28.98 -1.75 14.73
C VAL A 130 -30.44 -1.42 14.61
N VAL A 131 -31.06 -1.63 13.46
CA VAL A 131 -32.50 -1.41 13.26
C VAL A 131 -33.34 -2.28 14.22
N CYS A 132 -33.02 -3.57 14.35
CA CYS A 132 -33.69 -4.47 15.28
C CYS A 132 -33.57 -4.01 16.74
N LEU A 133 -32.39 -3.54 17.16
CA LEU A 133 -32.15 -3.04 18.50
C LEU A 133 -32.96 -1.76 18.78
N VAL A 134 -33.02 -0.84 17.80
CA VAL A 134 -33.84 0.39 17.90
C VAL A 134 -35.32 0.05 17.98
N MET A 135 -35.81 -0.85 17.14
CA MET A 135 -37.21 -1.31 17.18
C MET A 135 -37.52 -2.00 18.49
N LYS A 136 -36.66 -2.89 19.00
CA LYS A 136 -36.80 -3.53 20.31
C LYS A 136 -36.84 -2.50 21.44
N GLY A 137 -36.05 -1.42 21.37
CA GLY A 137 -36.09 -0.32 22.32
C GLY A 137 -37.38 0.46 22.29
N LYS A 138 -38.00 0.64 21.11
CA LYS A 138 -39.27 1.31 20.94
C LYS A 138 -40.48 0.44 21.35
N MET A 139 -40.35 -0.88 21.30
CA MET A 139 -41.42 -1.83 21.66
C MET A 139 -41.58 -2.03 23.18
N LYS A 140 -40.82 -1.34 24.02
CA LYS A 140 -41.06 -1.30 25.47
C LYS A 140 -42.24 -0.39 25.77
N SER A 141 -43.44 -0.87 25.46
CA SER A 141 -44.70 -0.19 25.74
C SER A 141 -45.11 -0.20 27.23
N ALA A 142 -44.34 -0.85 28.08
CA ALA A 142 -44.52 -0.77 29.53
C ALA A 142 -43.41 0.11 30.14
N ARG A 143 -43.49 1.42 29.99
CA ARG A 143 -42.76 2.32 30.88
C ARG A 143 -43.51 2.40 32.19
N LEU A 144 -42.89 1.90 33.27
CA LEU A 144 -43.25 2.37 34.59
C LEU A 144 -43.15 3.91 34.52
N GLN A 145 -44.27 4.57 34.80
CA GLN A 145 -44.32 6.02 34.86
C GLN A 145 -43.63 6.41 36.17
N THR A 146 -42.31 6.60 36.10
CA THR A 146 -41.50 7.07 37.22
C THR A 146 -41.29 8.59 37.14
N GLN A 147 -42.25 9.28 36.52
CA GLN A 147 -42.21 10.74 36.55
C GLN A 147 -42.72 11.18 37.89
N ALA A 148 -41.82 11.62 38.75
CA ALA A 148 -42.12 12.27 40.00
C ALA A 148 -42.92 13.58 39.82
N ASP A 149 -42.99 14.09 38.59
CA ASP A 149 -43.70 15.32 38.23
C ASP A 149 -45.21 15.26 38.54
N ALA A 150 -45.82 14.05 38.60
CA ALA A 150 -47.21 13.89 39.00
C ALA A 150 -47.43 14.10 40.51
N TYR A 151 -46.37 14.11 41.31
CA TYR A 151 -46.40 14.29 42.77
C TYR A 151 -45.77 15.61 43.21
N ILE A 152 -45.28 16.43 42.28
CA ILE A 152 -44.73 17.75 42.60
C ILE A 152 -45.81 18.78 42.35
N THR A 153 -46.21 19.51 43.41
CA THR A 153 -47.10 20.66 43.28
C THR A 153 -46.46 21.70 42.37
N GLN A 154 -47.19 22.19 41.37
CA GLN A 154 -46.69 23.24 40.47
C GLN A 154 -46.13 24.40 41.31
N ASP A 155 -44.90 24.85 40.92
CA ASP A 155 -44.10 25.90 41.57
C ASP A 155 -43.37 25.53 42.89
N SER A 156 -43.26 24.26 43.26
CA SER A 156 -42.52 23.88 44.47
C SER A 156 -40.97 23.81 44.22
N LEU A 157 -40.49 23.74 42.96
CA LEU A 157 -39.06 23.73 42.63
C LEU A 157 -38.64 25.11 42.14
N ARG A 158 -38.02 25.89 43.01
CA ARG A 158 -37.43 27.18 42.67
C ARG A 158 -35.94 27.09 42.63
N LEU A 159 -35.37 26.93 41.43
CA LEU A 159 -33.91 26.97 41.23
C LEU A 159 -33.38 28.40 41.43
N THR A 160 -32.54 28.60 42.44
CA THR A 160 -31.95 29.89 42.77
C THR A 160 -30.74 30.24 41.88
N ARG A 161 -30.18 29.26 41.20
CA ARG A 161 -29.06 29.45 40.28
C ARG A 161 -28.98 28.33 39.28
N GLN A 162 -28.94 28.67 37.98
CA GLN A 162 -28.70 27.74 36.88
C GLN A 162 -27.50 28.31 36.10
N ASP A 163 -26.32 27.72 36.29
CA ASP A 163 -25.11 28.09 35.60
C ASP A 163 -24.78 26.98 34.58
N ASP A 164 -24.83 27.33 33.31
CA ASP A 164 -24.32 26.47 32.22
C ASP A 164 -22.94 26.98 31.86
N ARG A 165 -21.88 26.21 32.19
CA ARG A 165 -20.51 26.58 31.98
C ARG A 165 -19.84 25.66 30.97
N TYR A 166 -19.61 26.18 29.78
CA TYR A 166 -18.79 25.53 28.79
C TYR A 166 -17.36 25.30 29.30
N ILE A 167 -16.88 24.04 29.28
CA ILE A 167 -15.59 23.70 29.91
C ILE A 167 -14.48 23.58 28.88
N THR A 168 -14.66 22.88 27.74
CA THR A 168 -13.64 22.81 26.69
C THR A 168 -14.14 22.07 25.43
N THR A 169 -13.53 22.36 24.31
CA THR A 169 -13.65 21.56 23.07
C THR A 169 -12.28 21.05 22.68
N THR A 170 -12.11 19.74 22.56
CA THR A 170 -10.88 19.13 22.05
C THR A 170 -11.08 18.76 20.59
N GLN A 171 -10.30 19.36 19.70
CA GLN A 171 -10.24 18.97 18.28
C GLN A 171 -8.99 18.13 18.03
N THR A 172 -9.18 16.89 17.62
CA THR A 172 -8.09 16.04 17.15
C THR A 172 -8.06 16.08 15.63
N ARG A 173 -6.97 16.58 15.05
CA ARG A 173 -6.74 16.52 13.60
C ARG A 173 -5.87 15.31 13.29
N VAL A 174 -6.41 14.36 12.56
CA VAL A 174 -5.66 13.24 11.99
C VAL A 174 -5.34 13.60 10.53
N LYS A 175 -4.05 13.59 10.17
CA LYS A 175 -3.61 13.79 8.80
C LYS A 175 -3.90 12.49 8.03
N ILE A 176 -4.79 12.55 7.04
CA ILE A 176 -5.03 11.45 6.12
C ILE A 176 -3.88 11.45 5.11
N GLU A 177 -3.07 10.42 5.13
CA GLU A 177 -2.06 10.22 4.09
C GLU A 177 -2.77 9.72 2.83
N THR A 178 -2.63 10.49 1.75
CA THR A 178 -3.12 10.09 0.44
C THR A 178 -2.26 8.94 -0.06
N ALA A 179 -2.89 7.81 -0.39
CA ALA A 179 -2.19 6.70 -1.01
C ALA A 179 -1.49 7.19 -2.29
N LYS A 180 -0.18 6.92 -2.41
CA LYS A 180 0.57 7.18 -3.64
C LYS A 180 -0.08 6.38 -4.77
N SER A 181 -0.46 7.05 -5.85
CA SER A 181 -0.90 6.35 -7.07
C SER A 181 0.28 5.53 -7.58
N GLY A 182 0.03 4.28 -7.94
CA GLY A 182 1.03 3.42 -8.55
C GLY A 182 1.60 4.08 -9.81
N GLY A 183 2.88 3.93 -9.99
CA GLY A 183 3.65 4.49 -11.10
C GLY A 183 5.12 4.26 -10.87
N THR A 184 5.93 4.51 -11.91
CA THR A 184 7.39 4.43 -11.83
C THR A 184 7.94 5.85 -11.73
N SER A 185 8.77 6.11 -10.72
CA SER A 185 9.55 7.34 -10.65
C SER A 185 10.80 7.21 -11.52
N VAL A 186 10.98 8.13 -12.45
CA VAL A 186 12.09 8.12 -13.40
C VAL A 186 12.93 9.38 -13.18
N ASN A 187 14.26 9.22 -13.09
CA ASN A 187 15.17 10.35 -12.98
C ASN A 187 15.38 11.06 -14.33
N SER A 188 16.13 12.15 -14.33
CA SER A 188 16.40 12.94 -15.54
C SER A 188 17.18 12.18 -16.61
N GLY A 189 17.84 11.08 -16.27
CA GLY A 189 18.55 10.19 -17.20
C GLY A 189 17.67 9.07 -17.78
N GLY A 190 16.36 9.02 -17.46
CA GLY A 190 15.44 8.01 -17.95
C GLY A 190 15.49 6.67 -17.18
N PHE A 191 16.11 6.64 -15.98
CA PHE A 191 16.21 5.44 -15.15
C PHE A 191 15.20 5.45 -14.01
N SER A 192 14.70 4.28 -13.67
CA SER A 192 14.01 4.01 -12.42
C SER A 192 14.67 2.85 -11.69
N SER A 193 14.87 2.97 -10.37
CA SER A 193 15.59 1.99 -9.56
C SER A 193 14.83 1.64 -8.28
N SER A 194 15.13 0.47 -7.73
CA SER A 194 14.68 0.02 -6.42
C SER A 194 15.81 -0.76 -5.75
N HIS A 195 16.20 -0.36 -4.57
CA HIS A 195 17.34 -0.90 -3.82
C HIS A 195 16.93 -1.39 -2.43
N GLY A 196 17.71 -2.31 -1.88
CA GLY A 196 17.49 -2.87 -0.54
C GLY A 196 18.63 -3.78 -0.12
N LYS A 197 18.48 -4.43 1.05
CA LYS A 197 19.43 -5.42 1.59
C LYS A 197 18.86 -6.82 1.51
N PHE A 198 19.74 -7.80 1.40
CA PHE A 198 19.41 -9.23 1.34
C PHE A 198 20.24 -10.06 2.34
#